data_de7cca135406f3b440a2558b7ded6eba
#
_entry.id   de7cca135406f3b440a2558b7ded6eba
#
_cell.length_a   1.000
_cell.length_b   1.000
_cell.length_c   1.000
_cell.angle_alpha   90.00
_cell.angle_beta   90.00
_cell.angle_gamma   90.00
#
_symmetry.space_group_name_H-M   'P 1'
#
loop_
_entity.id
_entity.type
_entity.pdbx_description
1 polymer ?
#
loop_
_entity_poly.entity_id
_entity_poly.type
_entity_poly.pdbx_seq_one_letter_code
_entity_poly.pdbx_strand_id
1 'polypeptide(L)'
;MEAIEAIHIGWETGAYTGLDNKKSVDDLRNMDLSPKAVTAAYIGLKSRMSTFSLQRWINTYPQEPITAILPGVVFGELWLMIGNVEKVLLIVSAMVVFTAILGMIISILASLNERRREMAILRSIGVKPIQVFALFTAEATTIAFLGVMIGFFGLYSILFLIQPFIENLTGLYMDITLPGWNEIKFMVMIMGAAVLAGIIPALRAYKTSLSDGLMIRG
;
A
#
# COMPACT_ATOMS: atom_id res chain seq x y z
N MET A 1 10.06 -9.15 -36.35
CA MET A 1 11.34 -8.47 -36.08
C MET A 1 11.43 -7.13 -36.81
N GLU A 2 11.13 -7.04 -38.07
CA GLU A 2 11.21 -5.82 -38.89
C GLU A 2 10.45 -4.61 -38.31
N ALA A 3 9.28 -4.80 -37.70
CA ALA A 3 8.51 -3.72 -37.09
C ALA A 3 9.19 -3.15 -35.82
N ILE A 4 9.93 -3.97 -35.09
CA ILE A 4 10.67 -3.55 -33.91
C ILE A 4 11.93 -2.77 -34.33
N GLU A 5 12.60 -3.22 -35.38
CA GLU A 5 13.77 -2.57 -35.95
C GLU A 5 13.42 -1.18 -36.49
N ALA A 6 12.27 -1.03 -37.15
CA ALA A 6 11.77 0.25 -37.63
C ALA A 6 11.58 1.30 -36.53
N ILE A 7 11.21 0.86 -35.31
CA ILE A 7 11.05 1.72 -34.13
C ILE A 7 12.41 2.12 -33.54
N HIS A 8 13.43 1.25 -33.67
CA HIS A 8 14.74 1.44 -33.03
C HIS A 8 15.82 2.05 -33.97
N ILE A 9 15.45 2.38 -35.22
CA ILE A 9 16.36 3.05 -36.12
C ILE A 9 16.90 4.35 -35.49
N GLY A 10 18.20 4.44 -35.32
CA GLY A 10 18.90 5.60 -34.76
C GLY A 10 19.31 5.45 -33.28
N TRP A 11 18.94 4.40 -32.59
CA TRP A 11 19.45 4.14 -31.23
C TRP A 11 20.94 3.80 -31.20
N GLU A 12 21.44 3.18 -32.26
CA GLU A 12 22.86 2.86 -32.40
C GLU A 12 23.78 4.08 -32.52
N THR A 13 23.25 5.20 -32.99
CA THR A 13 24.04 6.42 -33.17
C THR A 13 24.05 7.38 -31.98
N GLY A 14 23.34 7.05 -30.89
CA GLY A 14 23.23 7.89 -29.70
C GLY A 14 22.55 9.25 -29.96
N ALA A 15 22.11 9.49 -31.17
CA ALA A 15 21.37 10.68 -31.52
C ALA A 15 19.90 10.49 -31.15
N TYR A 16 19.52 10.94 -29.97
CA TYR A 16 18.12 11.29 -29.67
C TYR A 16 17.71 12.43 -30.60
N THR A 17 17.48 12.12 -31.86
CA THR A 17 16.78 13.03 -32.76
C THR A 17 15.34 13.07 -32.28
N GLY A 18 14.92 14.25 -31.80
CA GLY A 18 13.60 14.47 -31.24
C GLY A 18 12.48 13.98 -32.16
N LEU A 19 11.28 13.99 -31.64
CA LEU A 19 10.00 13.50 -32.20
C LEU A 19 9.66 13.94 -33.65
N ASP A 20 10.54 14.72 -34.28
CA ASP A 20 10.35 15.31 -35.61
C ASP A 20 10.79 14.41 -36.79
N ASN A 21 11.33 13.22 -36.50
CA ASN A 21 11.81 12.29 -37.51
C ASN A 21 10.89 11.07 -37.69
N LYS A 22 9.57 11.30 -37.69
CA LYS A 22 8.60 10.27 -38.11
C LYS A 22 8.76 9.98 -39.59
N LYS A 23 9.55 8.99 -39.92
CA LYS A 23 9.63 8.48 -41.29
C LYS A 23 8.27 7.94 -41.72
N SER A 24 7.90 8.22 -42.99
CA SER A 24 6.68 7.69 -43.55
C SER A 24 6.72 6.13 -43.62
N VAL A 25 5.57 5.49 -43.52
CA VAL A 25 5.46 4.04 -43.64
C VAL A 25 6.03 3.53 -45.00
N ASP A 26 5.94 4.35 -46.05
CA ASP A 26 6.47 4.01 -47.36
C ASP A 26 8.01 4.10 -47.42
N ASP A 27 8.62 5.03 -46.66
CA ASP A 27 10.07 5.13 -46.53
C ASP A 27 10.63 3.90 -45.78
N LEU A 28 9.93 3.43 -44.76
CA LEU A 28 10.32 2.25 -43.97
C LEU A 28 10.26 0.93 -44.78
N ARG A 29 9.32 0.82 -45.74
CA ARG A 29 9.21 -0.37 -46.61
C ARG A 29 10.38 -0.50 -47.59
N ASN A 30 11.03 0.61 -47.94
CA ASN A 30 12.13 0.64 -48.90
C ASN A 30 13.51 0.62 -48.22
N MET A 31 13.56 0.62 -46.86
CA MET A 31 14.81 0.54 -46.10
C MET A 31 15.21 -0.91 -45.85
N ASP A 32 16.51 -1.19 -45.86
CA ASP A 32 17.05 -2.43 -45.34
C ASP A 32 16.98 -2.42 -43.81
N LEU A 33 16.01 -3.17 -43.29
CA LEU A 33 15.72 -3.31 -41.85
C LEU A 33 16.43 -4.55 -41.25
N SER A 34 17.41 -5.12 -41.93
CA SER A 34 18.21 -6.21 -41.36
C SER A 34 19.04 -5.70 -40.17
N PRO A 35 18.97 -6.37 -39.00
CA PRO A 35 19.70 -5.93 -37.82
C PRO A 35 21.21 -6.04 -38.05
N LYS A 36 21.92 -4.92 -37.90
CA LYS A 36 23.39 -4.85 -38.06
C LYS A 36 24.13 -5.16 -36.77
N ALA A 37 23.47 -5.03 -35.64
CA ALA A 37 24.02 -5.30 -34.30
C ALA A 37 22.99 -5.97 -33.41
N VAL A 38 23.43 -6.74 -32.43
CA VAL A 38 22.59 -7.39 -31.42
C VAL A 38 22.81 -6.68 -30.10
N THR A 39 21.77 -6.03 -29.54
CA THR A 39 21.85 -5.32 -28.26
C THR A 39 21.77 -6.24 -27.06
N ALA A 40 21.05 -7.35 -27.18
CA ALA A 40 20.91 -8.35 -26.13
C ALA A 40 20.64 -9.73 -26.69
N ALA A 41 21.18 -10.77 -26.07
CA ALA A 41 20.93 -12.16 -26.41
C ALA A 41 20.53 -12.97 -25.17
N TYR A 42 19.53 -13.84 -25.31
CA TYR A 42 19.15 -14.77 -24.24
C TYR A 42 19.84 -16.12 -24.51
N ILE A 43 20.61 -16.60 -23.53
CA ILE A 43 21.34 -17.84 -23.58
C ILE A 43 20.69 -18.86 -22.66
N GLY A 44 20.14 -19.94 -23.23
CA GLY A 44 19.62 -21.08 -22.48
C GLY A 44 20.72 -22.09 -22.16
N LEU A 45 20.95 -22.43 -20.92
CA LEU A 45 21.96 -23.39 -20.48
C LEU A 45 21.32 -24.72 -20.12
N LYS A 46 21.97 -25.82 -20.53
CA LYS A 46 21.55 -27.18 -20.17
C LYS A 46 21.85 -27.53 -18.71
N SER A 47 22.80 -26.85 -18.07
CA SER A 47 23.21 -27.09 -16.69
C SER A 47 23.21 -25.78 -15.87
N ARG A 48 22.58 -25.81 -14.73
CA ARG A 48 22.60 -24.67 -13.77
C ARG A 48 23.99 -24.38 -13.22
N MET A 49 24.83 -25.42 -13.09
CA MET A 49 26.19 -25.28 -12.57
C MET A 49 27.11 -24.44 -13.46
N SER A 50 26.88 -24.45 -14.77
CA SER A 50 27.68 -23.69 -15.74
C SER A 50 27.29 -22.21 -15.85
N THR A 51 26.22 -21.79 -15.18
CA THR A 51 25.72 -20.41 -15.26
C THR A 51 26.75 -19.40 -14.75
N PHE A 52 27.32 -19.63 -13.56
CA PHE A 52 28.27 -18.69 -12.96
C PHE A 52 29.63 -18.70 -13.68
N SER A 53 30.05 -19.84 -14.19
CA SER A 53 31.29 -19.92 -14.97
C SER A 53 31.18 -19.21 -16.31
N LEU A 54 30.04 -19.35 -17.00
CA LEU A 54 29.77 -18.66 -18.24
C LEU A 54 29.63 -17.14 -18.01
N GLN A 55 28.90 -16.73 -16.97
CA GLN A 55 28.79 -15.33 -16.60
C GLN A 55 30.15 -14.68 -16.36
N ARG A 56 31.01 -15.35 -15.59
CA ARG A 56 32.38 -14.87 -15.34
C ARG A 56 33.18 -14.77 -16.65
N TRP A 57 33.09 -15.79 -17.49
CA TRP A 57 33.79 -15.81 -18.77
C TRP A 57 33.34 -14.68 -19.70
N ILE A 58 32.03 -14.42 -19.80
CA ILE A 58 31.51 -13.33 -20.61
C ILE A 58 31.93 -11.97 -20.03
N ASN A 59 31.82 -11.77 -18.71
CA ASN A 59 32.16 -10.49 -18.09
C ASN A 59 33.68 -10.19 -18.08
N THR A 60 34.50 -11.18 -18.32
CA THR A 60 35.98 -11.01 -18.44
C THR A 60 36.45 -11.09 -19.90
N TYR A 61 35.53 -11.08 -20.88
CA TYR A 61 35.85 -11.17 -22.28
C TYR A 61 36.56 -9.90 -22.77
N PRO A 62 37.84 -10.02 -23.27
CA PRO A 62 38.66 -8.83 -23.50
C PRO A 62 38.42 -8.11 -24.82
N GLN A 63 37.71 -8.74 -25.76
CA GLN A 63 37.56 -8.22 -27.12
C GLN A 63 36.39 -7.26 -27.28
N GLU A 64 35.33 -7.45 -26.49
CA GLU A 64 34.14 -6.60 -26.53
C GLU A 64 33.60 -6.36 -25.12
N PRO A 65 33.07 -5.14 -24.79
CA PRO A 65 32.50 -4.81 -23.49
C PRO A 65 31.10 -5.43 -23.35
N ILE A 66 31.00 -6.75 -23.27
CA ILE A 66 29.75 -7.47 -23.05
C ILE A 66 29.56 -7.79 -21.55
N THR A 67 28.30 -7.76 -21.10
CA THR A 67 27.94 -8.06 -19.71
C THR A 67 26.86 -9.13 -19.67
N ALA A 68 27.13 -10.21 -18.95
CA ALA A 68 26.15 -11.26 -18.69
C ALA A 68 25.39 -10.94 -17.39
N ILE A 69 24.08 -10.81 -17.50
CA ILE A 69 23.17 -10.57 -16.39
C ILE A 69 22.36 -11.85 -16.14
N LEU A 70 22.21 -12.23 -14.88
CA LEU A 70 21.33 -13.32 -14.45
C LEU A 70 19.98 -12.72 -14.02
N PRO A 71 18.93 -12.80 -14.85
CA PRO A 71 17.66 -12.16 -14.52
C PRO A 71 17.09 -12.61 -13.17
N GLY A 72 17.22 -13.91 -12.85
CA GLY A 72 16.73 -14.45 -11.57
C GLY A 72 17.41 -13.86 -10.33
N VAL A 73 18.70 -13.49 -10.41
CA VAL A 73 19.42 -12.84 -9.30
C VAL A 73 18.94 -11.41 -9.16
N VAL A 74 18.88 -10.65 -10.26
CA VAL A 74 18.44 -9.26 -10.26
C VAL A 74 16.99 -9.13 -9.75
N PHE A 75 16.11 -10.00 -10.23
CA PHE A 75 14.73 -10.04 -9.71
C PHE A 75 14.69 -10.42 -8.22
N GLY A 76 15.54 -11.34 -7.78
CA GLY A 76 15.65 -11.68 -6.36
C GLY A 76 16.06 -10.48 -5.49
N GLU A 77 17.03 -9.69 -5.92
CA GLU A 77 17.46 -8.47 -5.22
C GLU A 77 16.35 -7.41 -5.20
N LEU A 78 15.63 -7.21 -6.32
CA LEU A 78 14.49 -6.32 -6.38
C LEU A 78 13.39 -6.75 -5.41
N TRP A 79 13.06 -8.04 -5.34
CA TRP A 79 12.08 -8.56 -4.39
C TRP A 79 12.50 -8.35 -2.93
N LEU A 80 13.78 -8.50 -2.62
CA LEU A 80 14.28 -8.19 -1.27
C LEU A 80 14.15 -6.71 -0.94
N MET A 81 14.45 -5.82 -1.88
CA MET A 81 14.27 -4.37 -1.69
C MET A 81 12.79 -4.02 -1.46
N ILE A 82 11.89 -4.53 -2.30
CA ILE A 82 10.44 -4.31 -2.17
C ILE A 82 9.94 -4.84 -0.83
N GLY A 83 10.36 -6.05 -0.42
CA GLY A 83 9.99 -6.63 0.86
C GLY A 83 10.47 -5.82 2.07
N ASN A 84 11.60 -5.13 1.97
CA ASN A 84 12.06 -4.23 3.03
C ASN A 84 11.22 -2.96 3.10
N VAL A 85 10.85 -2.38 1.96
CA VAL A 85 9.92 -1.23 1.90
C VAL A 85 8.56 -1.60 2.48
N GLU A 86 8.03 -2.78 2.12
CA GLU A 86 6.77 -3.29 2.66
C GLU A 86 6.81 -3.38 4.20
N LYS A 87 7.89 -3.91 4.78
CA LYS A 87 8.05 -3.99 6.24
C LYS A 87 8.07 -2.60 6.91
N VAL A 88 8.77 -1.64 6.32
CA VAL A 88 8.79 -0.26 6.84
C VAL A 88 7.40 0.35 6.79
N LEU A 89 6.68 0.21 5.66
CA LEU A 89 5.31 0.69 5.52
C LEU A 89 4.37 0.03 6.53
N LEU A 90 4.53 -1.26 6.80
CA LEU A 90 3.75 -1.98 7.79
C LEU A 90 3.99 -1.41 9.22
N ILE A 91 5.25 -1.13 9.58
CA ILE A 91 5.58 -0.50 10.88
C ILE A 91 4.93 0.88 10.98
N VAL A 92 5.07 1.71 9.93
CA VAL A 92 4.46 3.05 9.91
C VAL A 92 2.94 2.95 10.03
N SER A 93 2.30 2.04 9.30
CA SER A 93 0.86 1.80 9.38
C SER A 93 0.43 1.37 10.78
N ALA A 94 1.20 0.49 11.43
CA ALA A 94 0.92 0.08 12.81
C ALA A 94 1.00 1.27 13.79
N MET A 95 1.98 2.16 13.62
CA MET A 95 2.11 3.38 14.43
C MET A 95 0.93 4.35 14.21
N VAL A 96 0.49 4.50 12.96
CA VAL A 96 -0.69 5.33 12.63
C VAL A 96 -1.96 4.77 13.27
N VAL A 97 -2.19 3.45 13.15
CA VAL A 97 -3.33 2.79 13.80
C VAL A 97 -3.27 2.95 15.31
N PHE A 98 -2.11 2.75 15.93
CA PHE A 98 -1.91 2.94 17.36
C PHE A 98 -2.26 4.37 17.79
N THR A 99 -1.76 5.38 17.09
CA THR A 99 -2.03 6.79 17.38
C THR A 99 -3.51 7.12 17.20
N ALA A 100 -4.16 6.58 16.16
CA ALA A 100 -5.59 6.76 15.93
C ALA A 100 -6.44 6.17 17.06
N ILE A 101 -6.09 4.97 17.54
CA ILE A 101 -6.75 4.33 18.69
C ILE A 101 -6.58 5.17 19.95
N LEU A 102 -5.38 5.69 20.23
CA LEU A 102 -5.17 6.59 21.38
C LEU A 102 -6.01 7.86 21.27
N GLY A 103 -6.05 8.47 20.08
CA GLY A 103 -6.89 9.64 19.81
C GLY A 103 -8.38 9.36 20.06
N MET A 104 -8.87 8.21 19.62
CA MET A 104 -10.25 7.78 19.87
C MET A 104 -10.52 7.61 21.36
N ILE A 105 -9.63 6.95 22.11
CA ILE A 105 -9.78 6.78 23.57
C ILE A 105 -9.84 8.15 24.28
N ILE A 106 -8.91 9.05 23.92
CA ILE A 106 -8.85 10.39 24.51
C ILE A 106 -10.13 11.17 24.21
N SER A 107 -10.61 11.12 22.96
CA SER A 107 -11.83 11.80 22.54
C SER A 107 -13.06 11.31 23.32
N ILE A 108 -13.23 10.00 23.48
CA ILE A 108 -14.34 9.43 24.24
C ILE A 108 -14.21 9.79 25.74
N LEU A 109 -12.99 9.76 26.31
CA LEU A 109 -12.78 10.15 27.72
C LEU A 109 -13.04 11.62 27.95
N ALA A 110 -12.71 12.50 27.03
CA ALA A 110 -13.04 13.93 27.10
C ALA A 110 -14.57 14.14 27.08
N SER A 111 -15.26 13.51 26.14
CA SER A 111 -16.72 13.52 26.03
C SER A 111 -17.41 13.02 27.30
N LEU A 112 -16.84 12.00 27.97
CA LEU A 112 -17.37 11.54 29.28
C LEU A 112 -17.44 12.63 30.34
N ASN A 113 -16.44 13.51 30.42
CA ASN A 113 -16.40 14.59 31.39
C ASN A 113 -17.46 15.67 31.11
N GLU A 114 -17.68 15.95 29.81
CA GLU A 114 -18.70 16.91 29.37
C GLU A 114 -20.13 16.38 29.62
N ARG A 115 -20.35 15.07 29.39
CA ARG A 115 -21.65 14.40 29.51
C ARG A 115 -21.95 13.87 30.91
N ARG A 116 -21.17 14.20 31.95
CA ARG A 116 -21.42 13.76 33.34
C ARG A 116 -22.82 14.07 33.82
N ARG A 117 -23.33 15.27 33.51
CA ARG A 117 -24.69 15.70 33.88
C ARG A 117 -25.77 14.87 33.18
N GLU A 118 -25.57 14.55 31.87
CA GLU A 118 -26.51 13.73 31.13
C GLU A 118 -26.57 12.29 31.68
N MET A 119 -25.40 11.73 32.05
CA MET A 119 -25.36 10.42 32.70
C MET A 119 -26.05 10.39 34.06
N ALA A 120 -25.94 11.46 34.84
CA ALA A 120 -26.67 11.57 36.09
C ALA A 120 -28.20 11.61 35.89
N ILE A 121 -28.67 12.31 34.85
CA ILE A 121 -30.09 12.35 34.47
C ILE A 121 -30.56 10.97 34.00
N LEU A 122 -29.80 10.29 33.16
CA LEU A 122 -30.12 8.92 32.68
C LEU A 122 -30.27 7.95 33.86
N ARG A 123 -29.43 8.09 34.88
CA ARG A 123 -29.53 7.28 36.12
C ARG A 123 -30.75 7.60 36.93
N SER A 124 -31.15 8.88 37.06
CA SER A 124 -32.32 9.26 37.83
C SER A 124 -33.62 8.66 37.27
N ILE A 125 -33.66 8.37 35.96
CA ILE A 125 -34.77 7.68 35.28
C ILE A 125 -34.59 6.14 35.22
N GLY A 126 -33.57 5.56 35.92
CA GLY A 126 -33.42 4.13 36.12
C GLY A 126 -32.56 3.40 35.08
N VAL A 127 -31.76 4.09 34.26
CA VAL A 127 -30.83 3.46 33.32
C VAL A 127 -29.75 2.69 34.09
N LYS A 128 -29.56 1.42 33.76
CA LYS A 128 -28.58 0.54 34.41
C LYS A 128 -27.16 0.87 33.92
N PRO A 129 -26.11 0.73 34.76
CA PRO A 129 -24.71 1.00 34.38
C PRO A 129 -24.24 0.20 33.14
N ILE A 130 -24.77 -1.01 32.98
CA ILE A 130 -24.46 -1.84 31.81
C ILE A 130 -24.97 -1.23 30.48
N GLN A 131 -26.07 -0.47 30.52
CA GLN A 131 -26.61 0.19 29.35
C GLN A 131 -25.71 1.36 28.94
N VAL A 132 -25.16 2.09 29.94
CA VAL A 132 -24.17 3.16 29.72
C VAL A 132 -22.90 2.57 29.09
N PHE A 133 -22.41 1.44 29.62
CA PHE A 133 -21.29 0.72 29.08
C PHE A 133 -21.52 0.32 27.61
N ALA A 134 -22.69 -0.26 27.31
CA ALA A 134 -23.06 -0.68 25.96
C ALA A 134 -23.10 0.52 25.00
N LEU A 135 -23.61 1.69 25.45
CA LEU A 135 -23.67 2.91 24.66
C LEU A 135 -22.28 3.39 24.23
N PHE A 136 -21.31 3.49 25.15
CA PHE A 136 -19.95 3.91 24.82
C PHE A 136 -19.20 2.89 23.97
N THR A 137 -19.44 1.61 24.17
CA THR A 137 -18.86 0.56 23.31
C THR A 137 -19.46 0.65 21.90
N ALA A 138 -20.76 0.90 21.77
CA ALA A 138 -21.41 1.10 20.49
C ALA A 138 -20.89 2.36 19.79
N GLU A 139 -20.71 3.47 20.53
CA GLU A 139 -20.13 4.72 20.00
C GLU A 139 -18.72 4.46 19.44
N ALA A 140 -17.82 3.81 20.20
CA ALA A 140 -16.48 3.44 19.76
C ALA A 140 -16.50 2.56 18.51
N THR A 141 -17.39 1.55 18.49
CA THR A 141 -17.53 0.64 17.35
C THR A 141 -18.02 1.38 16.10
N THR A 142 -18.96 2.30 16.26
CA THR A 142 -19.49 3.10 15.16
C THR A 142 -18.43 4.03 14.58
N ILE A 143 -17.67 4.73 15.43
CA ILE A 143 -16.56 5.58 14.99
C ILE A 143 -15.50 4.75 14.23
N ALA A 144 -15.12 3.61 14.76
CA ALA A 144 -14.17 2.72 14.13
C ALA A 144 -14.68 2.20 12.77
N PHE A 145 -15.93 1.80 12.69
CA PHE A 145 -16.55 1.33 11.47
C PHE A 145 -16.59 2.42 10.39
N LEU A 146 -17.03 3.63 10.76
CA LEU A 146 -17.05 4.76 9.83
C LEU A 146 -15.63 5.13 9.38
N GLY A 147 -14.65 5.11 10.29
CA GLY A 147 -13.25 5.35 9.95
C GLY A 147 -12.70 4.34 8.95
N VAL A 148 -12.96 3.06 9.15
CA VAL A 148 -12.56 1.98 8.22
C VAL A 148 -13.25 2.17 6.86
N MET A 149 -14.53 2.49 6.83
CA MET A 149 -15.26 2.72 5.58
C MET A 149 -14.74 3.94 4.82
N ILE A 150 -14.57 5.06 5.50
CA ILE A 150 -14.01 6.29 4.89
C ILE A 150 -12.60 6.03 4.37
N GLY A 151 -11.75 5.35 5.16
CA GLY A 151 -10.40 4.98 4.74
C GLY A 151 -10.39 4.06 3.52
N PHE A 152 -11.26 3.06 3.49
CA PHE A 152 -11.39 2.13 2.38
C PHE A 152 -11.83 2.85 1.10
N PHE A 153 -12.96 3.55 1.13
CA PHE A 153 -13.46 4.27 -0.04
C PHE A 153 -12.53 5.40 -0.47
N GLY A 154 -11.90 6.09 0.49
CA GLY A 154 -10.91 7.12 0.22
C GLY A 154 -9.70 6.57 -0.51
N LEU A 155 -9.14 5.43 -0.06
CA LEU A 155 -8.02 4.77 -0.72
C LEU A 155 -8.34 4.41 -2.17
N TYR A 156 -9.46 3.72 -2.41
CA TYR A 156 -9.85 3.33 -3.77
C TYR A 156 -10.14 4.53 -4.66
N SER A 157 -10.77 5.58 -4.12
CA SER A 157 -11.01 6.82 -4.86
C SER A 157 -9.69 7.47 -5.31
N ILE A 158 -8.70 7.53 -4.41
CA ILE A 158 -7.39 8.08 -4.73
C ILE A 158 -6.68 7.20 -5.76
N LEU A 159 -6.72 5.88 -5.63
CA LEU A 159 -6.09 4.95 -6.58
C LEU A 159 -6.68 5.12 -7.99
N PHE A 160 -8.02 5.17 -8.11
CA PHE A 160 -8.69 5.39 -9.40
C PHE A 160 -8.37 6.74 -10.02
N LEU A 161 -8.22 7.80 -9.22
CA LEU A 161 -7.86 9.13 -9.71
C LEU A 161 -6.39 9.20 -10.18
N ILE A 162 -5.48 8.53 -9.48
CA ILE A 162 -4.05 8.60 -9.76
C ILE A 162 -3.63 7.60 -10.86
N GLN A 163 -4.34 6.48 -11.00
CA GLN A 163 -4.02 5.43 -11.98
C GLN A 163 -3.73 5.97 -13.39
N PRO A 164 -4.63 6.75 -14.05
CA PRO A 164 -4.37 7.21 -15.41
C PRO A 164 -3.18 8.15 -15.49
N PHE A 165 -2.88 8.89 -14.43
CA PHE A 165 -1.72 9.77 -14.37
C PHE A 165 -0.41 8.98 -14.29
N ILE A 166 -0.36 7.93 -13.47
CA ILE A 166 0.81 7.05 -13.35
C ILE A 166 1.03 6.29 -14.66
N GLU A 167 -0.02 5.71 -15.24
CA GLU A 167 0.07 4.97 -16.50
C GLU A 167 0.59 5.85 -17.64
N ASN A 168 0.11 7.09 -17.76
CA ASN A 168 0.58 8.03 -18.79
C ASN A 168 2.04 8.48 -18.57
N LEU A 169 2.46 8.60 -17.32
CA LEU A 169 3.80 9.11 -17.00
C LEU A 169 4.88 8.01 -17.10
N THR A 170 4.54 6.81 -16.67
CA THR A 170 5.52 5.71 -16.51
C THR A 170 5.36 4.60 -17.56
N GLY A 171 4.22 4.54 -18.24
CA GLY A 171 3.86 3.41 -19.10
C GLY A 171 3.57 2.11 -18.35
N LEU A 172 3.57 2.13 -17.01
CA LEU A 172 3.29 0.96 -16.18
C LEU A 172 1.79 0.83 -15.95
N TYR A 173 1.22 -0.29 -16.36
CA TYR A 173 -0.18 -0.60 -16.09
C TYR A 173 -0.34 -0.99 -14.61
N MET A 174 -1.21 -0.28 -13.89
CA MET A 174 -1.55 -0.57 -12.51
C MET A 174 -2.91 -1.28 -12.45
N ASP A 175 -2.91 -2.56 -12.11
CA ASP A 175 -4.14 -3.32 -11.94
C ASP A 175 -4.72 -3.08 -10.54
N ILE A 176 -5.83 -2.35 -10.45
CA ILE A 176 -6.56 -2.10 -9.20
C ILE A 176 -7.52 -3.25 -8.98
N THR A 177 -7.10 -4.20 -8.17
CA THR A 177 -7.93 -5.34 -7.76
C THR A 177 -8.78 -5.01 -6.54
N LEU A 178 -9.90 -5.72 -6.39
CA LEU A 178 -10.69 -5.68 -5.16
C LEU A 178 -9.88 -6.24 -3.99
N PRO A 179 -10.19 -5.81 -2.74
CA PRO A 179 -9.44 -6.24 -1.56
C PRO A 179 -9.45 -7.76 -1.44
N GLY A 180 -8.27 -8.34 -1.34
CA GLY A 180 -8.08 -9.76 -1.12
C GLY A 180 -8.35 -10.15 0.34
N TRP A 181 -8.13 -11.43 0.63
CA TRP A 181 -8.38 -11.97 1.97
C TRP A 181 -7.46 -11.36 3.06
N ASN A 182 -6.27 -10.94 2.69
CA ASN A 182 -5.33 -10.33 3.64
C ASN A 182 -5.78 -8.93 4.04
N GLU A 183 -6.21 -8.11 3.11
CA GLU A 183 -6.72 -6.76 3.35
C GLU A 183 -7.97 -6.80 4.25
N ILE A 184 -8.88 -7.75 3.98
CA ILE A 184 -10.07 -7.96 4.82
C ILE A 184 -9.67 -8.36 6.25
N LYS A 185 -8.67 -9.25 6.42
CA LYS A 185 -8.16 -9.61 7.76
C LYS A 185 -7.61 -8.39 8.51
N PHE A 186 -6.86 -7.52 7.84
CA PHE A 186 -6.34 -6.28 8.45
C PHE A 186 -7.48 -5.35 8.87
N MET A 187 -8.51 -5.19 8.04
CA MET A 187 -9.69 -4.37 8.39
C MET A 187 -10.41 -4.93 9.63
N VAL A 188 -10.62 -6.23 9.69
CA VAL A 188 -11.24 -6.90 10.84
C VAL A 188 -10.37 -6.79 12.09
N MET A 189 -9.05 -6.92 11.95
CA MET A 189 -8.11 -6.79 13.07
C MET A 189 -8.11 -5.36 13.63
N ILE A 190 -8.09 -4.34 12.78
CA ILE A 190 -8.17 -2.93 13.18
C ILE A 190 -9.51 -2.67 13.89
N MET A 191 -10.61 -3.15 13.35
CA MET A 191 -11.93 -3.05 13.96
C MET A 191 -11.96 -3.71 15.33
N GLY A 192 -11.44 -4.93 15.46
CA GLY A 192 -11.34 -5.64 16.73
C GLY A 192 -10.50 -4.88 17.77
N ALA A 193 -9.35 -4.35 17.36
CA ALA A 193 -8.50 -3.55 18.23
C ALA A 193 -9.20 -2.25 18.70
N ALA A 194 -9.93 -1.59 17.82
CA ALA A 194 -10.70 -0.39 18.17
C ALA A 194 -11.85 -0.68 19.14
N VAL A 195 -12.57 -1.78 18.93
CA VAL A 195 -13.64 -2.23 19.87
C VAL A 195 -13.04 -2.54 21.23
N LEU A 196 -11.93 -3.28 21.30
CA LEU A 196 -11.23 -3.58 22.56
C LEU A 196 -10.76 -2.31 23.27
N ALA A 197 -10.19 -1.36 22.52
CA ALA A 197 -9.76 -0.08 23.05
C ALA A 197 -10.95 0.76 23.58
N GLY A 198 -12.11 0.68 22.93
CA GLY A 198 -13.36 1.32 23.37
C GLY A 198 -13.90 0.78 24.70
N ILE A 199 -13.50 -0.41 25.12
CA ILE A 199 -13.85 -0.98 26.42
C ILE A 199 -13.23 -0.15 27.56
N ILE A 200 -12.05 0.46 27.36
CA ILE A 200 -11.35 1.24 28.39
C ILE A 200 -12.21 2.43 28.87
N PRO A 201 -12.66 3.36 28.00
CA PRO A 201 -13.54 4.44 28.44
C PRO A 201 -14.91 3.95 28.91
N ALA A 202 -15.46 2.89 28.32
CA ALA A 202 -16.72 2.31 28.73
C ALA A 202 -16.66 1.74 30.16
N LEU A 203 -15.57 1.06 30.54
CA LEU A 203 -15.34 0.60 31.93
C LEU A 203 -15.16 1.76 32.89
N ARG A 204 -14.52 2.86 32.47
CA ARG A 204 -14.39 4.06 33.30
C ARG A 204 -15.72 4.71 33.55
N ALA A 205 -16.56 4.83 32.50
CA ALA A 205 -17.94 5.31 32.63
C ALA A 205 -18.76 4.44 33.57
N TYR A 206 -18.66 3.13 33.48
CA TYR A 206 -19.33 2.16 34.36
C TYR A 206 -18.94 2.35 35.82
N LYS A 207 -17.63 2.45 36.12
CA LYS A 207 -17.12 2.63 37.50
C LYS A 207 -17.49 3.98 38.11
N THR A 208 -17.35 5.08 37.35
CA THR A 208 -17.70 6.43 37.82
C THR A 208 -19.18 6.53 38.11
N SER A 209 -20.00 5.84 37.30
CA SER A 209 -21.45 5.82 37.53
C SER A 209 -21.84 5.13 38.87
N LEU A 210 -21.02 4.24 39.39
CA LEU A 210 -21.26 3.57 40.68
C LEU A 210 -20.84 4.42 41.90
N SER A 211 -19.74 5.21 41.78
CA SER A 211 -19.17 5.96 42.89
C SER A 211 -19.85 7.31 43.15
N ASP A 212 -20.25 8.02 42.10
CA ASP A 212 -20.90 9.34 42.23
C ASP A 212 -22.35 9.26 42.76
N GLY A 213 -22.96 8.08 42.82
CA GLY A 213 -24.30 7.84 43.38
C GLY A 213 -24.36 7.92 44.92
N LEU A 214 -23.21 7.96 45.59
CA LEU A 214 -23.15 7.92 47.07
C LEU A 214 -22.63 9.21 47.69
N MET A 215 -22.23 10.20 46.93
CA MET A 215 -21.79 11.49 47.48
C MET A 215 -22.72 12.62 47.07
N ILE A 216 -23.72 12.86 47.88
CA ILE A 216 -24.41 14.15 47.97
C ILE A 216 -23.40 15.10 48.61
N ARG A 217 -22.70 15.91 47.83
CA ARG A 217 -22.00 17.08 48.35
C ARG A 217 -23.03 18.18 48.57
N GLY A 218 -23.37 18.40 49.84
CA GLY A 218 -24.03 19.62 50.31
C GLY A 218 -23.15 20.84 50.06
#